data_78757f772026e4dcfad3d20e0d4367d3
#
_entry.id   78757f772026e4dcfad3d20e0d4367d3
#
_cell.length_a   1.000
_cell.length_b   1.000
_cell.length_c   1.000
_cell.angle_alpha   90.00
_cell.angle_beta   90.00
_cell.angle_gamma   90.00
#
_symmetry.space_group_name_H-M   'P 1'
#
loop_
_entity.id
_entity.type
_entity.pdbx_description
1 polymer ?
#
loop_
_entity_poly.entity_id
_entity_poly.type
_entity_poly.pdbx_seq_one_letter_code
_entity_poly.pdbx_strand_id
1 'polypeptide(L)'
;MNGSAIVVAGATGNLGGRITRVLLDSGVEVRALVRHGTARGKLERLQNVGATIASVDFSDSSELSLACSGASCVVSALQGLRDVIVEMQTVLLDAAIKAEVPRFIPSDYSIDFTKFTSEKNRNLDFRRESQASR
;
A
#
# COMPACT_ATOMS: atom_id res chain seq x y z
N MET A 1 4.96 -7.47 -17.48
CA MET A 1 5.42 -8.64 -16.96
C MET A 1 4.79 -9.01 -15.65
N ASN A 2 4.70 -10.25 -15.45
CA ASN A 2 4.01 -10.72 -14.28
C ASN A 2 4.74 -10.36 -13.02
N GLY A 3 4.00 -10.02 -11.99
CA GLY A 3 4.56 -9.73 -10.71
C GLY A 3 5.26 -8.40 -10.60
N SER A 4 5.05 -7.54 -11.57
CA SER A 4 5.70 -6.24 -11.52
C SER A 4 4.74 -5.12 -11.13
N ALA A 5 3.51 -5.44 -10.80
CA ALA A 5 2.54 -4.44 -10.38
C ALA A 5 2.89 -3.94 -8.98
N ILE A 6 2.67 -2.66 -8.75
CA ILE A 6 2.84 -2.07 -7.43
C ILE A 6 1.47 -1.71 -6.91
N VAL A 7 1.19 -2.15 -5.70
CA VAL A 7 -0.09 -1.88 -5.04
C VAL A 7 0.08 -0.62 -4.20
N VAL A 8 -0.82 0.34 -4.38
CA VAL A 8 -0.79 1.58 -3.61
C VAL A 8 -2.07 1.67 -2.79
N ALA A 9 -1.94 1.65 -1.48
CA ALA A 9 -3.06 1.85 -0.58
C ALA A 9 -3.14 3.34 -0.25
N GLY A 10 -4.35 3.88 -0.24
CA GLY A 10 -4.51 5.30 -0.01
C GLY A 10 -4.32 6.11 -1.29
N ALA A 11 -4.52 5.49 -2.43
CA ALA A 11 -4.28 6.13 -3.72
C ALA A 11 -5.20 7.31 -3.99
N THR A 12 -6.32 7.41 -3.29
CA THR A 12 -7.25 8.51 -3.48
C THR A 12 -6.81 9.79 -2.76
N GLY A 13 -5.82 9.68 -1.87
CA GLY A 13 -5.31 10.85 -1.16
C GLY A 13 -4.26 11.59 -1.97
N ASN A 14 -3.80 12.72 -1.42
CA ASN A 14 -2.82 13.52 -2.12
C ASN A 14 -1.51 12.79 -2.34
N LEU A 15 -0.97 12.19 -1.30
CA LEU A 15 0.30 11.50 -1.41
C LEU A 15 0.17 10.26 -2.27
N GLY A 16 -0.86 9.47 -2.01
CA GLY A 16 -1.08 8.25 -2.79
C GLY A 16 -1.31 8.54 -4.26
N GLY A 17 -2.02 9.63 -4.55
CA GLY A 17 -2.26 10.02 -5.92
C GLY A 17 -0.98 10.42 -6.64
N ARG A 18 -0.10 11.13 -5.94
CA ARG A 18 1.18 11.52 -6.53
C ARG A 18 2.05 10.32 -6.79
N ILE A 19 2.11 9.41 -5.82
CA ILE A 19 2.90 8.19 -5.98
C ILE A 19 2.39 7.40 -7.16
N THR A 20 1.06 7.26 -7.26
CA THR A 20 0.45 6.53 -8.37
C THR A 20 0.85 7.14 -9.71
N ARG A 21 0.76 8.46 -9.81
CA ARG A 21 1.08 9.13 -11.05
C ARG A 21 2.56 8.96 -11.42
N VAL A 22 3.44 9.10 -10.45
CA VAL A 22 4.87 8.97 -10.71
C VAL A 22 5.20 7.57 -11.19
N LEU A 23 4.61 6.57 -10.54
CA LEU A 23 4.85 5.18 -10.94
C LEU A 23 4.33 4.91 -12.34
N LEU A 24 3.15 5.39 -12.64
CA LEU A 24 2.58 5.19 -13.97
C LEU A 24 3.39 5.89 -15.04
N ASP A 25 3.86 7.10 -14.73
CA ASP A 25 4.71 7.83 -15.67
C ASP A 25 6.02 7.10 -15.93
N SER A 26 6.44 6.29 -14.97
CA SER A 26 7.66 5.52 -15.12
C SER A 26 7.44 4.19 -15.83
N GLY A 27 6.24 3.92 -16.26
CA GLY A 27 5.94 2.69 -16.96
C GLY A 27 5.60 1.52 -16.05
N VAL A 28 5.37 1.79 -14.78
CA VAL A 28 5.05 0.75 -13.79
C VAL A 28 3.54 0.56 -13.73
N GLU A 29 3.14 -0.69 -13.69
CA GLU A 29 1.73 -1.01 -13.52
C GLU A 29 1.34 -0.77 -12.06
N VAL A 30 0.25 -0.03 -11.85
CA VAL A 30 -0.19 0.31 -10.49
C VAL A 30 -1.58 -0.24 -10.26
N ARG A 31 -1.74 -0.89 -9.11
CA ARG A 31 -3.04 -1.35 -8.63
C ARG A 31 -3.39 -0.51 -7.41
N ALA A 32 -4.44 0.28 -7.54
CA ALA A 32 -4.84 1.19 -6.48
C ALA A 32 -5.85 0.50 -5.57
N LEU A 33 -5.51 0.37 -4.29
CA LEU A 33 -6.44 -0.17 -3.30
C LEU A 33 -7.31 0.96 -2.79
N VAL A 34 -8.60 0.78 -2.89
CA VAL A 34 -9.56 1.78 -2.42
C VAL A 34 -10.61 1.07 -1.56
N ARG A 35 -11.24 1.83 -0.69
CA ARG A 35 -12.31 1.28 0.13
C ARG A 35 -13.55 1.06 -0.70
N HIS A 36 -14.33 0.05 -0.32
CA HIS A 36 -15.67 -0.08 -0.88
C HIS A 36 -16.42 1.23 -0.59
N GLY A 37 -17.19 1.67 -1.55
CA GLY A 37 -17.96 2.88 -1.39
C GLY A 37 -17.21 4.16 -1.70
N THR A 38 -16.01 4.05 -2.22
CA THR A 38 -15.26 5.23 -2.64
C THR A 38 -16.01 5.95 -3.74
N ALA A 39 -16.03 7.29 -3.68
CA ALA A 39 -16.77 8.10 -4.63
C ALA A 39 -16.32 7.83 -6.06
N ARG A 40 -17.30 7.78 -6.95
CA ARG A 40 -17.01 7.46 -8.35
C ARG A 40 -16.01 8.43 -8.98
N GLY A 41 -16.10 9.71 -8.64
CA GLY A 41 -15.18 10.68 -9.19
C GLY A 41 -13.73 10.39 -8.85
N LYS A 42 -13.49 9.89 -7.66
CA LYS A 42 -12.14 9.54 -7.26
C LYS A 42 -11.66 8.31 -8.01
N LEU A 43 -12.54 7.35 -8.22
CA LEU A 43 -12.20 6.16 -8.97
C LEU A 43 -11.88 6.50 -10.43
N GLU A 44 -12.70 7.35 -11.02
CA GLU A 44 -12.47 7.75 -12.40
C GLU A 44 -11.15 8.47 -12.57
N ARG A 45 -10.78 9.27 -11.59
CA ARG A 45 -9.54 10.00 -11.66
C ARG A 45 -8.36 9.04 -11.70
N LEU A 46 -8.41 8.00 -10.87
CA LEU A 46 -7.36 6.99 -10.87
C LEU A 46 -7.33 6.20 -12.17
N GLN A 47 -8.50 5.84 -12.68
CA GLN A 47 -8.56 5.09 -13.92
C GLN A 47 -8.07 5.92 -15.08
N ASN A 48 -8.37 7.21 -15.07
CA ASN A 48 -7.95 8.09 -16.16
C ASN A 48 -6.45 8.21 -16.26
N VAL A 49 -5.74 8.09 -15.15
CA VAL A 49 -4.27 8.13 -15.21
C VAL A 49 -3.68 6.75 -15.47
N GLY A 50 -4.50 5.71 -15.54
CA GLY A 50 -4.03 4.40 -15.94
C GLY A 50 -3.93 3.37 -14.84
N ALA A 51 -4.41 3.68 -13.64
CA ALA A 51 -4.34 2.73 -12.55
C ALA A 51 -5.48 1.72 -12.63
N THR A 52 -5.20 0.50 -12.17
CA THR A 52 -6.22 -0.51 -12.01
C THR A 52 -6.79 -0.36 -10.61
N ILE A 53 -8.11 -0.46 -10.48
CA ILE A 53 -8.78 -0.28 -9.20
C ILE A 53 -9.05 -1.63 -8.55
N ALA A 54 -8.73 -1.72 -7.26
CA ALA A 54 -9.11 -2.88 -6.46
C ALA A 54 -9.85 -2.36 -5.24
N SER A 55 -11.16 -2.57 -5.21
CA SER A 55 -12.00 -2.16 -4.08
C SER A 55 -11.95 -3.25 -3.02
N VAL A 56 -11.58 -2.89 -1.81
CA VAL A 56 -11.41 -3.86 -0.75
C VAL A 56 -11.95 -3.32 0.57
N ASP A 57 -12.25 -4.26 1.45
CA ASP A 57 -12.57 -3.97 2.85
C ASP A 57 -11.26 -4.07 3.60
N PHE A 58 -10.77 -2.95 4.11
CA PHE A 58 -9.46 -2.93 4.77
C PHE A 58 -9.45 -3.67 6.10
N SER A 59 -10.61 -4.11 6.57
CA SER A 59 -10.65 -4.94 7.77
C SER A 59 -10.68 -6.43 7.44
N ASP A 60 -10.72 -6.77 6.17
CA ASP A 60 -10.77 -8.17 5.73
C ASP A 60 -9.43 -8.56 5.15
N SER A 61 -8.64 -9.29 5.92
CA SER A 61 -7.28 -9.63 5.49
C SER A 61 -7.26 -10.56 4.28
N SER A 62 -8.29 -11.38 4.13
CA SER A 62 -8.37 -12.27 2.96
C SER A 62 -8.55 -11.46 1.68
N GLU A 63 -9.43 -10.48 1.75
CA GLU A 63 -9.70 -9.64 0.59
C GLU A 63 -8.46 -8.82 0.23
N LEU A 64 -7.79 -8.30 1.24
CA LEU A 64 -6.56 -7.55 1.03
C LEU A 64 -5.47 -8.44 0.44
N SER A 65 -5.35 -9.65 0.95
CA SER A 65 -4.33 -10.56 0.46
C SER A 65 -4.54 -10.89 -1.02
N LEU A 66 -5.78 -11.11 -1.40
CA LEU A 66 -6.09 -11.35 -2.80
C LEU A 66 -5.75 -10.14 -3.66
N ALA A 67 -6.05 -8.95 -3.15
CA ALA A 67 -5.78 -7.73 -3.90
C ALA A 67 -4.28 -7.48 -4.07
N CYS A 68 -3.47 -7.96 -3.14
CA CYS A 68 -2.02 -7.80 -3.21
C CYS A 68 -1.35 -8.91 -4.01
N SER A 69 -2.10 -9.92 -4.40
CA SER A 69 -1.55 -11.10 -5.06
C SER A 69 -0.83 -10.72 -6.34
N GLY A 70 0.36 -11.25 -6.52
CA GLY A 70 1.13 -11.01 -7.74
C GLY A 70 1.86 -9.69 -7.78
N ALA A 71 1.76 -8.88 -6.74
CA ALA A 71 2.44 -7.59 -6.73
C ALA A 71 3.89 -7.75 -6.33
N SER A 72 4.73 -6.84 -6.81
CA SER A 72 6.13 -6.84 -6.44
C SER A 72 6.37 -5.94 -5.22
N CYS A 73 5.43 -5.05 -4.92
CA CYS A 73 5.59 -4.12 -3.82
C CYS A 73 4.23 -3.59 -3.41
N VAL A 74 4.07 -3.34 -2.11
CA VAL A 74 2.90 -2.67 -1.59
C VAL A 74 3.36 -1.37 -0.95
N VAL A 75 2.79 -0.26 -1.38
CA VAL A 75 3.09 1.05 -0.82
C VAL A 75 1.89 1.52 -0.02
N SER A 76 2.12 1.87 1.23
CA SER A 76 1.08 2.41 2.08
C SER A 76 1.17 3.92 2.09
N ALA A 77 0.15 4.58 1.56
CA ALA A 77 0.05 6.03 1.59
C ALA A 77 -1.23 6.43 2.33
N LEU A 78 -1.57 5.64 3.34
CA LEU A 78 -2.78 5.87 4.12
C LEU A 78 -2.69 7.17 4.89
N GLN A 79 -3.81 7.85 4.98
CA GLN A 79 -3.89 9.12 5.69
C GLN A 79 -5.05 9.08 6.67
N GLY A 80 -4.91 9.85 7.74
CA GLY A 80 -5.95 9.93 8.75
C GLY A 80 -5.35 9.99 10.13
N LEU A 81 -6.15 9.59 11.11
CA LEU A 81 -5.70 9.56 12.47
C LEU A 81 -4.63 8.49 12.64
N ARG A 82 -3.66 8.81 13.46
CA ARG A 82 -2.49 7.96 13.65
C ARG A 82 -2.86 6.53 14.04
N ASP A 83 -3.76 6.42 15.02
CA ASP A 83 -4.13 5.09 15.51
C ASP A 83 -4.81 4.27 14.42
N VAL A 84 -5.65 4.92 13.64
CA VAL A 84 -6.34 4.24 12.55
C VAL A 84 -5.35 3.79 11.49
N ILE A 85 -4.39 4.66 11.18
CA ILE A 85 -3.39 4.32 10.17
C ILE A 85 -2.55 3.14 10.61
N VAL A 86 -2.13 3.13 11.87
CA VAL A 86 -1.31 2.04 12.38
C VAL A 86 -2.06 0.73 12.29
N GLU A 87 -3.33 0.76 12.66
CA GLU A 87 -4.13 -0.45 12.64
C GLU A 87 -4.34 -0.96 11.20
N MET A 88 -4.71 -0.06 10.31
CA MET A 88 -4.93 -0.44 8.92
C MET A 88 -3.64 -0.92 8.26
N GLN A 89 -2.55 -0.26 8.60
CA GLN A 89 -1.27 -0.62 8.01
C GLN A 89 -0.80 -1.99 8.48
N THR A 90 -1.12 -2.33 9.73
CA THR A 90 -0.78 -3.65 10.25
C THR A 90 -1.53 -4.73 9.50
N VAL A 91 -2.81 -4.52 9.25
CA VAL A 91 -3.61 -5.47 8.49
C VAL A 91 -3.09 -5.59 7.07
N LEU A 92 -2.73 -4.46 6.48
CA LEU A 92 -2.21 -4.44 5.13
C LEU A 92 -0.88 -5.18 5.04
N LEU A 93 -0.02 -4.98 6.02
CA LEU A 93 1.27 -5.66 6.06
C LEU A 93 1.08 -7.17 6.15
N ASP A 94 0.17 -7.61 7.02
CA ASP A 94 -0.12 -9.03 7.14
C ASP A 94 -0.61 -9.60 5.81
N ALA A 95 -1.45 -8.85 5.13
CA ALA A 95 -1.99 -9.29 3.85
C ALA A 95 -0.88 -9.40 2.80
N ALA A 96 0.05 -8.46 2.82
CA ALA A 96 1.16 -8.48 1.89
C ALA A 96 2.05 -9.69 2.14
N ILE A 97 2.28 -10.00 3.41
CA ILE A 97 3.09 -11.16 3.77
C ILE A 97 2.39 -12.44 3.30
N LYS A 98 1.11 -12.55 3.53
CA LYS A 98 0.35 -13.72 3.09
C LYS A 98 0.36 -13.88 1.58
N ALA A 99 0.36 -12.77 0.88
CA ALA A 99 0.39 -12.77 -0.58
C ALA A 99 1.82 -12.92 -1.11
N GLU A 100 2.79 -13.00 -0.21
CA GLU A 100 4.20 -13.19 -0.56
C GLU A 100 4.75 -12.04 -1.39
N VAL A 101 4.27 -10.85 -1.11
CA VAL A 101 4.80 -9.65 -1.75
C VAL A 101 6.19 -9.40 -1.15
N PRO A 102 7.22 -9.25 -1.97
CA PRO A 102 8.57 -9.17 -1.44
C PRO A 102 8.93 -7.84 -0.78
N ARG A 103 8.14 -6.80 -0.99
CA ARG A 103 8.50 -5.49 -0.48
C ARG A 103 7.29 -4.73 0.00
N PHE A 104 7.46 -4.01 1.11
CA PHE A 104 6.39 -3.21 1.68
C PHE A 104 6.97 -1.87 2.13
N ILE A 105 6.35 -0.78 1.70
CA ILE A 105 6.78 0.55 2.09
C ILE A 105 5.69 1.17 2.94
N PRO A 106 5.91 1.35 4.23
CA PRO A 106 4.87 1.86 5.13
C PRO A 106 4.72 3.37 5.06
N SER A 107 3.54 3.83 5.47
CA SER A 107 3.33 5.25 5.72
C SER A 107 4.10 5.62 6.97
N ASP A 108 4.85 6.69 6.91
CA ASP A 108 5.63 7.07 8.06
C ASP A 108 5.60 8.56 8.34
N TYR A 109 4.78 9.29 7.64
CA TYR A 109 4.79 10.74 7.78
C TYR A 109 4.33 11.20 9.17
N SER A 110 3.69 10.33 9.92
CA SER A 110 3.27 10.65 11.27
C SER A 110 4.28 10.15 12.30
N ILE A 111 5.37 9.56 11.86
CA ILE A 111 6.36 8.96 12.73
C ILE A 111 7.60 9.83 12.74
N ASP A 112 8.34 9.77 13.84
CA ASP A 112 9.61 10.46 13.92
C ASP A 112 10.51 9.98 12.79
N PHE A 113 10.80 10.83 11.88
CA PHE A 113 11.55 10.49 10.70
C PHE A 113 12.96 10.03 11.02
N THR A 114 13.53 10.60 12.04
CA THR A 114 14.86 10.21 12.49
C THR A 114 14.86 8.75 12.92
N LYS A 115 13.85 8.39 13.68
CA LYS A 115 13.70 7.04 14.14
C LYS A 115 13.49 6.08 12.97
N PHE A 116 12.70 6.51 12.02
CA PHE A 116 12.46 5.69 10.85
C PHE A 116 13.74 5.47 10.06
N THR A 117 14.53 6.51 9.94
CA THR A 117 15.78 6.43 9.21
C THR A 117 16.73 5.43 9.85
N SER A 118 16.79 5.42 11.16
CA SER A 118 17.69 4.48 11.84
C SER A 118 17.22 3.05 11.71
N GLU A 119 15.99 2.86 11.29
CA GLU A 119 15.44 1.53 11.15
C GLU A 119 15.14 1.17 9.71
N LYS A 120 15.70 1.91 8.77
CA LYS A 120 15.37 1.67 7.39
C LYS A 120 15.81 0.28 6.92
N ASN A 121 16.82 -0.28 7.54
CA ASN A 121 17.19 -1.65 7.23
C ASN A 121 16.08 -2.61 7.62
N ARG A 122 15.33 -2.24 8.63
CA ARG A 122 14.17 -3.03 9.01
C ARG A 122 13.14 -3.07 7.90
N ASN A 123 12.97 -1.97 7.20
CA ASN A 123 12.04 -1.95 6.09
C ASN A 123 12.45 -2.90 4.99
N LEU A 124 13.74 -3.02 4.77
CA LEU A 124 14.22 -3.94 3.75
C LEU A 124 14.07 -5.38 4.18
N ASP A 125 14.11 -5.62 5.48
CA ASP A 125 13.97 -6.95 6.04
C ASP A 125 12.65 -7.12 6.75
N PHE A 126 11.62 -6.46 6.28
CA PHE A 126 10.38 -6.39 7.05
C PHE A 126 9.79 -7.75 7.37
N ARG A 127 10.03 -8.75 6.55
CA ARG A 127 9.49 -10.08 6.85
C ARG A 127 10.13 -10.66 8.10
N ARG A 128 11.43 -10.49 8.23
CA ARG A 128 12.12 -10.97 9.40
C ARG A 128 11.73 -10.16 10.62
N GLU A 129 11.62 -8.86 10.46
CA GLU A 129 11.22 -8.00 11.55
C GLU A 129 9.81 -8.33 12.02
N SER A 130 8.91 -8.59 11.09
CA SER A 130 7.56 -8.96 11.45
C SER A 130 7.54 -10.23 12.27
N GLN A 131 8.35 -11.19 11.92
CA GLN A 131 8.42 -12.44 12.65
C GLN A 131 9.02 -12.24 14.02
N ALA A 132 10.04 -11.43 14.11
CA ALA A 132 10.71 -11.19 15.37
C ALA A 132 9.81 -10.41 16.34
N SER A 133 8.96 -9.56 15.83
CA SER A 133 8.10 -8.73 16.66
C SER A 133 6.93 -9.50 17.26
N ARG A 134 6.68 -10.66 16.76
CA ARG A 134 5.57 -11.44 17.26
C ARG A 134 6.00 -12.34 18.36
#